data_15eeebae6b9e96abafea80c722bf4e7a
#
_entry.id   15eeebae6b9e96abafea80c722bf4e7a
#
_cell.length_a   1.000
_cell.length_b   1.000
_cell.length_c   1.000
_cell.angle_alpha   90.00
_cell.angle_beta   90.00
_cell.angle_gamma   90.00
#
_symmetry.space_group_name_H-M   'P 1'
#
loop_
_entity.id
_entity.type
_entity.pdbx_description
1 polymer ?
#
loop_
_entity_poly.entity_id
_entity_poly.type
_entity_poly.pdbx_seq_one_letter_code
_entity_poly.pdbx_strand_id
1 'polypeptide(L)'
;MPDATAARSRHYAVVARAIDFIRGHARSQPTLEEIADAVHLSPYHLQRLFADWAGISPKRFLQYLTKEYAKQQLAASADVLTVAENAGLSSTSRLHDLMVSCEAMTPGEIKSAGRGMAIGYGFAPSPFGEVLAAWTSRGICHFAFCVAGEAAMLAELAALWPHAALARDDGHARELLLQIFPQTPVRGAVHLVLRGTNFQIKVWEALIHTEFGRVVSYSQLARQVGMPKAKRTVGSAVAANTIGFLIPCHRVIRES
;
A
#
# COMPACT_ATOMS: atom_id res chain seq x y z
N MET A 1 23.34 8.32 -33.76
CA MET A 1 22.62 7.90 -32.54
C MET A 1 21.13 7.58 -32.83
N PRO A 2 20.81 6.63 -33.71
CA PRO A 2 19.41 6.23 -33.95
C PRO A 2 18.89 5.12 -33.00
N ASP A 3 19.75 4.53 -32.17
CA ASP A 3 19.42 3.27 -31.48
C ASP A 3 18.64 3.44 -30.15
N ALA A 4 18.82 4.51 -29.43
CA ALA A 4 18.16 4.72 -28.13
C ALA A 4 16.63 4.97 -28.27
N THR A 5 16.20 5.68 -29.32
CA THR A 5 14.78 5.97 -29.57
C THR A 5 14.04 4.72 -30.04
N ALA A 6 14.67 3.91 -30.89
CA ALA A 6 14.10 2.64 -31.35
C ALA A 6 14.02 1.59 -30.21
N ALA A 7 15.03 1.56 -29.32
CA ALA A 7 15.00 0.70 -28.13
C ALA A 7 13.87 1.14 -27.16
N ARG A 8 13.70 2.43 -26.94
CA ARG A 8 12.62 2.99 -26.12
C ARG A 8 11.24 2.65 -26.67
N SER A 9 11.06 2.77 -27.99
CA SER A 9 9.80 2.42 -28.65
C SER A 9 9.47 0.92 -28.51
N ARG A 10 10.47 0.03 -28.65
CA ARG A 10 10.30 -1.41 -28.40
C ARG A 10 9.91 -1.72 -26.96
N HIS A 11 10.55 -1.08 -25.98
CA HIS A 11 10.22 -1.23 -24.57
C HIS A 11 8.79 -0.80 -24.27
N TYR A 12 8.36 0.35 -24.81
CA TYR A 12 6.99 0.82 -24.70
C TYR A 12 5.99 -0.20 -25.25
N ALA A 13 6.23 -0.74 -26.44
CA ALA A 13 5.36 -1.74 -27.06
C ALA A 13 5.25 -3.03 -26.23
N VAL A 14 6.32 -3.45 -25.56
CA VAL A 14 6.32 -4.62 -24.68
C VAL A 14 5.49 -4.34 -23.43
N VAL A 15 5.68 -3.19 -22.79
CA VAL A 15 4.90 -2.81 -21.59
C VAL A 15 3.43 -2.65 -21.93
N ALA A 16 3.10 -2.05 -23.07
CA ALA A 16 1.71 -1.93 -23.53
C ALA A 16 1.05 -3.29 -23.70
N ARG A 17 1.71 -4.27 -24.36
CA ARG A 17 1.19 -5.64 -24.47
C ARG A 17 1.02 -6.32 -23.12
N ALA A 18 1.96 -6.12 -22.18
CA ALA A 18 1.82 -6.67 -20.82
C ALA A 18 0.60 -6.07 -20.10
N ILE A 19 0.36 -4.77 -20.22
CA ILE A 19 -0.84 -4.09 -19.70
C ILE A 19 -2.11 -4.66 -20.30
N ASP A 20 -2.16 -4.84 -21.61
CA ASP A 20 -3.33 -5.40 -22.32
C ASP A 20 -3.59 -6.85 -21.91
N PHE A 21 -2.53 -7.66 -21.78
CA PHE A 21 -2.64 -9.02 -21.27
C PHE A 21 -3.21 -9.05 -19.85
N ILE A 22 -2.68 -8.24 -18.93
CA ILE A 22 -3.15 -8.16 -17.54
C ILE A 22 -4.62 -7.73 -17.50
N ARG A 23 -5.01 -6.72 -18.30
CA ARG A 23 -6.42 -6.26 -18.38
C ARG A 23 -7.36 -7.36 -18.86
N GLY A 24 -6.97 -8.08 -19.91
CA GLY A 24 -7.78 -9.17 -20.46
C GLY A 24 -7.90 -10.39 -19.54
N HIS A 25 -6.93 -10.59 -18.66
CA HIS A 25 -6.84 -11.77 -17.79
C HIS A 25 -6.94 -11.43 -16.28
N ALA A 26 -7.36 -10.22 -15.92
CA ALA A 26 -7.41 -9.78 -14.51
C ALA A 26 -8.21 -10.73 -13.62
N ARG A 27 -9.30 -11.32 -14.12
CA ARG A 27 -10.13 -12.28 -13.37
C ARG A 27 -9.47 -13.63 -13.11
N SER A 28 -8.57 -14.07 -13.97
CA SER A 28 -7.80 -15.32 -13.78
C SER A 28 -6.56 -15.11 -12.86
N GLN A 29 -6.31 -13.87 -12.42
CA GLN A 29 -5.21 -13.52 -11.54
C GLN A 29 -3.84 -14.03 -12.04
N PRO A 30 -3.40 -13.67 -13.28
CA PRO A 30 -2.22 -14.23 -13.89
C PRO A 30 -0.97 -14.01 -13.02
N THR A 31 -0.11 -15.01 -12.99
CA THR A 31 1.20 -14.95 -12.33
C THR A 31 2.16 -14.05 -13.10
N LEU A 32 3.28 -13.69 -12.46
CA LEU A 32 4.34 -12.91 -13.14
C LEU A 32 4.94 -13.69 -14.33
N GLU A 33 5.06 -15.01 -14.17
CA GLU A 33 5.55 -15.94 -15.19
C GLU A 33 4.63 -15.92 -16.41
N GLU A 34 3.33 -16.09 -16.23
CA GLU A 34 2.34 -16.06 -17.32
C GLU A 34 2.33 -14.72 -18.07
N ILE A 35 2.45 -13.60 -17.34
CA ILE A 35 2.54 -12.28 -17.97
C ILE A 35 3.85 -12.14 -18.75
N ALA A 36 4.97 -12.66 -18.22
CA ALA A 36 6.27 -12.59 -18.86
C ALA A 36 6.31 -13.44 -20.15
N ASP A 37 5.75 -14.64 -20.12
CA ASP A 37 5.62 -15.52 -21.27
C ASP A 37 4.79 -14.90 -22.39
N ALA A 38 3.67 -14.24 -22.05
CA ALA A 38 2.82 -13.54 -23.01
C ALA A 38 3.52 -12.40 -23.77
N VAL A 39 4.61 -11.86 -23.22
CA VAL A 39 5.39 -10.80 -23.87
C VAL A 39 6.82 -11.25 -24.27
N HIS A 40 7.12 -12.55 -24.13
CA HIS A 40 8.40 -13.19 -24.46
C HIS A 40 9.60 -12.58 -23.70
N LEU A 41 9.43 -12.37 -22.40
CA LEU A 41 10.49 -11.91 -21.50
C LEU A 41 10.65 -12.87 -20.32
N SER A 42 11.82 -12.81 -19.65
CA SER A 42 11.95 -13.43 -18.33
C SER A 42 11.15 -12.62 -17.29
N PRO A 43 10.63 -13.26 -16.21
CA PRO A 43 9.90 -12.57 -15.14
C PRO A 43 10.69 -11.41 -14.52
N TYR A 44 11.99 -11.59 -14.31
CA TYR A 44 12.88 -10.54 -13.80
C TYR A 44 12.98 -9.34 -14.74
N HIS A 45 13.13 -9.59 -16.04
CA HIS A 45 13.24 -8.52 -17.04
C HIS A 45 11.92 -7.78 -17.20
N LEU A 46 10.80 -8.50 -17.25
CA LEU A 46 9.46 -7.89 -17.28
C LEU A 46 9.25 -7.00 -16.06
N GLN A 47 9.50 -7.51 -14.84
CA GLN A 47 9.27 -6.75 -13.62
C GLN A 47 10.04 -5.42 -13.60
N ARG A 48 11.33 -5.45 -14.00
CA ARG A 48 12.16 -4.24 -14.07
C ARG A 48 11.65 -3.28 -15.13
N LEU A 49 11.43 -3.77 -16.35
CA LEU A 49 10.97 -2.96 -17.48
C LEU A 49 9.62 -2.33 -17.21
N PHE A 50 8.67 -3.10 -16.68
CA PHE A 50 7.33 -2.61 -16.34
C PHE A 50 7.38 -1.55 -15.24
N ALA A 51 8.18 -1.78 -14.18
CA ALA A 51 8.35 -0.80 -13.11
C ALA A 51 9.02 0.49 -13.58
N ASP A 52 10.01 0.40 -14.47
CA ASP A 52 10.69 1.57 -15.05
C ASP A 52 9.75 2.45 -15.90
N TRP A 53 8.77 1.85 -16.56
CA TRP A 53 7.84 2.55 -17.45
C TRP A 53 6.50 2.91 -16.79
N ALA A 54 5.92 2.00 -16.02
CA ALA A 54 4.61 2.19 -15.38
C ALA A 54 4.70 2.72 -13.94
N GLY A 55 5.91 2.82 -13.37
CA GLY A 55 6.12 3.25 -11.99
C GLY A 55 5.71 2.25 -10.91
N ILE A 56 5.06 1.14 -11.29
CA ILE A 56 4.59 0.07 -10.40
C ILE A 56 4.92 -1.30 -10.99
N SER A 57 4.88 -2.36 -10.17
CA SER A 57 5.08 -3.73 -10.67
C SER A 57 3.85 -4.26 -11.40
N PRO A 58 4.00 -5.28 -12.29
CA PRO A 58 2.85 -5.94 -12.94
C PRO A 58 1.82 -6.45 -11.95
N LYS A 59 2.27 -7.05 -10.84
CA LYS A 59 1.39 -7.53 -9.76
C LYS A 59 0.57 -6.41 -9.12
N ARG A 60 1.18 -5.25 -8.86
CA ARG A 60 0.46 -4.09 -8.32
C ARG A 60 -0.55 -3.52 -9.31
N PHE A 61 -0.21 -3.52 -10.58
CA PHE A 61 -1.15 -3.11 -11.62
C PHE A 61 -2.36 -4.04 -11.68
N LEU A 62 -2.15 -5.37 -11.60
CA LEU A 62 -3.23 -6.35 -11.51
C LEU A 62 -4.09 -6.12 -10.25
N GLN A 63 -3.47 -5.92 -9.08
CA GLN A 63 -4.18 -5.63 -7.82
C GLN A 63 -5.04 -4.36 -7.94
N TYR A 64 -4.52 -3.31 -8.59
CA TYR A 64 -5.27 -2.09 -8.86
C TYR A 64 -6.53 -2.36 -9.70
N LEU A 65 -6.40 -3.09 -10.80
CA LEU A 65 -7.55 -3.43 -11.65
C LEU A 65 -8.59 -4.28 -10.92
N THR A 66 -8.14 -5.28 -10.17
CA THR A 66 -9.01 -6.16 -9.37
C THR A 66 -9.77 -5.36 -8.31
N LYS A 67 -9.10 -4.40 -7.65
CA LYS A 67 -9.70 -3.52 -6.66
C LYS A 67 -10.75 -2.59 -7.27
N GLU A 68 -10.44 -1.95 -8.40
CA GLU A 68 -11.39 -1.05 -9.06
C GLU A 68 -12.65 -1.82 -9.53
N TYR A 69 -12.46 -3.03 -10.04
CA TYR A 69 -13.58 -3.93 -10.35
C TYR A 69 -14.41 -4.26 -9.09
N ALA A 70 -13.75 -4.66 -8.01
CA ALA A 70 -14.42 -5.01 -6.75
C ALA A 70 -15.21 -3.83 -6.17
N LYS A 71 -14.65 -2.61 -6.20
CA LYS A 71 -15.35 -1.39 -5.77
C LYS A 71 -16.63 -1.16 -6.57
N GLN A 72 -16.56 -1.28 -7.88
CA GLN A 72 -17.73 -1.09 -8.75
C GLN A 72 -18.84 -2.12 -8.44
N GLN A 73 -18.47 -3.40 -8.24
CA GLN A 73 -19.42 -4.45 -7.90
C GLN A 73 -20.05 -4.25 -6.51
N LEU A 74 -19.25 -3.86 -5.50
CA LEU A 74 -19.75 -3.57 -4.15
C LEU A 74 -20.66 -2.33 -4.16
N ALA A 75 -20.36 -1.30 -4.93
CA ALA A 75 -21.22 -0.13 -5.10
C ALA A 75 -22.54 -0.47 -5.78
N ALA A 76 -22.57 -1.49 -6.66
CA ALA A 76 -23.79 -2.03 -7.26
C ALA A 76 -24.56 -3.01 -6.35
N SER A 77 -24.24 -3.06 -5.05
CA SER A 77 -24.90 -3.90 -4.03
C SER A 77 -24.72 -5.41 -4.21
N ALA A 78 -23.68 -5.86 -4.91
CA ALA A 78 -23.31 -7.27 -4.95
C ALA A 78 -22.78 -7.74 -3.57
N ASP A 79 -23.07 -8.98 -3.19
CA ASP A 79 -22.56 -9.54 -1.96
C ASP A 79 -21.03 -9.78 -2.02
N VAL A 80 -20.39 -9.78 -0.84
CA VAL A 80 -18.91 -9.81 -0.74
C VAL A 80 -18.30 -11.10 -1.25
N LEU A 81 -19.01 -12.23 -1.10
CA LEU A 81 -18.52 -13.53 -1.57
C LEU A 81 -18.55 -13.58 -3.09
N THR A 82 -19.68 -13.23 -3.70
CA THR A 82 -19.83 -13.12 -5.16
C THR A 82 -18.82 -12.15 -5.78
N VAL A 83 -18.55 -11.01 -5.11
CA VAL A 83 -17.52 -10.06 -5.58
C VAL A 83 -16.13 -10.66 -5.53
N ALA A 84 -15.78 -11.39 -4.45
CA ALA A 84 -14.48 -12.05 -4.35
C ALA A 84 -14.29 -13.10 -5.44
N GLU A 85 -15.28 -13.96 -5.67
CA GLU A 85 -15.26 -14.98 -6.71
C GLU A 85 -15.16 -14.37 -8.11
N ASN A 86 -15.99 -13.39 -8.43
CA ASN A 86 -15.98 -12.71 -9.73
C ASN A 86 -14.72 -11.89 -10.00
N ALA A 87 -14.02 -11.47 -8.93
CA ALA A 87 -12.73 -10.79 -9.01
C ALA A 87 -11.55 -11.78 -9.11
N GLY A 88 -11.81 -13.10 -9.12
CA GLY A 88 -10.79 -14.14 -9.17
C GLY A 88 -10.00 -14.30 -7.87
N LEU A 89 -10.57 -13.87 -6.74
CA LEU A 89 -9.93 -13.97 -5.43
C LEU A 89 -10.35 -15.25 -4.71
N SER A 90 -9.40 -15.93 -4.07
CA SER A 90 -9.62 -17.22 -3.43
C SER A 90 -10.46 -17.16 -2.14
N SER A 91 -10.74 -15.96 -1.62
CA SER A 91 -11.54 -15.77 -0.40
C SER A 91 -11.97 -14.32 -0.21
N THR A 92 -12.99 -14.12 0.64
CA THR A 92 -13.42 -12.78 1.10
C THR A 92 -12.33 -12.06 1.90
N SER A 93 -11.44 -12.80 2.62
CA SER A 93 -10.26 -12.21 3.27
C SER A 93 -9.32 -11.57 2.26
N ARG A 94 -9.10 -12.22 1.10
CA ARG A 94 -8.29 -11.64 0.01
C ARG A 94 -8.91 -10.39 -0.58
N LEU A 95 -10.24 -10.33 -0.65
CA LEU A 95 -10.93 -9.11 -1.06
C LEU A 95 -10.75 -8.00 -0.02
N HIS A 96 -10.85 -8.33 1.27
CA HIS A 96 -10.59 -7.39 2.36
C HIS A 96 -9.15 -6.85 2.30
N ASP A 97 -8.15 -7.72 2.16
CA ASP A 97 -6.74 -7.36 2.02
C ASP A 97 -6.50 -6.46 0.80
N LEU A 98 -7.20 -6.73 -0.30
CA LEU A 98 -7.13 -5.91 -1.51
C LEU A 98 -7.77 -4.53 -1.31
N MET A 99 -8.82 -4.43 -0.49
CA MET A 99 -9.53 -3.17 -0.20
C MET A 99 -8.75 -2.30 0.79
N VAL A 100 -7.91 -2.89 1.65
CA VAL A 100 -6.84 -2.18 2.38
C VAL A 100 -5.64 -2.07 1.45
N SER A 101 -5.76 -1.24 0.41
CA SER A 101 -4.68 -1.14 -0.57
C SER A 101 -3.63 -0.14 -0.15
N CYS A 102 -2.40 -0.62 -0.11
CA CYS A 102 -1.22 0.21 0.06
C CYS A 102 -0.72 0.68 -1.30
N GLU A 103 -0.72 1.98 -1.53
CA GLU A 103 0.01 2.57 -2.64
C GLU A 103 1.38 3.01 -2.16
N ALA A 104 2.44 2.40 -2.71
CA ALA A 104 3.79 2.89 -2.47
C ALA A 104 4.01 4.20 -3.25
N MET A 105 4.71 5.14 -2.62
CA MET A 105 5.19 6.33 -3.32
C MET A 105 6.23 5.94 -4.36
N THR A 106 6.22 6.63 -5.48
CA THR A 106 7.26 6.49 -6.49
C THR A 106 8.61 7.00 -5.96
N PRO A 107 9.74 6.51 -6.46
CA PRO A 107 11.07 7.05 -6.09
C PRO A 107 11.18 8.57 -6.31
N GLY A 108 10.53 9.11 -7.33
CA GLY A 108 10.47 10.54 -7.60
C GLY A 108 9.75 11.34 -6.50
N GLU A 109 8.60 10.85 -6.04
CA GLU A 109 7.86 11.47 -4.93
C GLU A 109 8.64 11.43 -3.62
N ILE A 110 9.33 10.31 -3.33
CA ILE A 110 10.20 10.20 -2.16
C ILE A 110 11.36 11.19 -2.25
N LYS A 111 12.02 11.28 -3.42
CA LYS A 111 13.14 12.19 -3.65
C LYS A 111 12.73 13.67 -3.59
N SER A 112 11.53 14.02 -4.05
CA SER A 112 10.99 15.38 -3.98
C SER A 112 10.57 15.81 -2.58
N ALA A 113 10.53 14.85 -1.61
CA ALA A 113 10.16 15.08 -0.22
C ALA A 113 8.79 15.79 -0.06
N GLY A 114 7.84 15.43 -0.94
CA GLY A 114 6.48 15.97 -0.95
C GLY A 114 6.29 17.25 -1.76
N ARG A 115 7.27 17.69 -2.57
CA ARG A 115 7.10 18.87 -3.42
C ARG A 115 5.93 18.70 -4.38
N GLY A 116 5.01 19.66 -4.34
CA GLY A 116 3.78 19.63 -5.15
C GLY A 116 2.67 18.75 -4.58
N MET A 117 2.88 18.15 -3.39
CA MET A 117 1.84 17.39 -2.70
C MET A 117 1.06 18.29 -1.74
N ALA A 118 -0.26 18.16 -1.75
CA ALA A 118 -1.14 18.68 -0.70
C ALA A 118 -1.41 17.54 0.29
N ILE A 119 -1.13 17.76 1.56
CA ILE A 119 -1.38 16.82 2.65
C ILE A 119 -2.33 17.47 3.63
N GLY A 120 -3.55 16.94 3.73
CA GLY A 120 -4.47 17.24 4.83
C GLY A 120 -3.99 16.56 6.10
N TYR A 121 -4.15 17.21 7.24
CA TYR A 121 -3.91 16.61 8.55
C TYR A 121 -4.90 17.12 9.58
N GLY A 122 -5.14 16.36 10.62
CA GLY A 122 -5.97 16.80 11.72
C GLY A 122 -5.82 15.91 12.94
N PHE A 123 -6.29 16.43 14.08
CA PHE A 123 -6.32 15.73 15.35
C PHE A 123 -7.76 15.32 15.65
N ALA A 124 -7.93 14.09 16.12
CA ALA A 124 -9.23 13.59 16.49
C ALA A 124 -9.14 12.51 17.59
N PRO A 125 -10.17 12.40 18.45
CA PRO A 125 -10.21 11.39 19.50
C PRO A 125 -10.42 10.00 18.92
N SER A 126 -9.73 9.01 19.49
CA SER A 126 -9.95 7.59 19.24
C SER A 126 -10.23 6.84 20.55
N PRO A 127 -10.65 5.56 20.51
CA PRO A 127 -10.79 4.74 21.72
C PRO A 127 -9.50 4.60 22.55
N PHE A 128 -8.34 4.90 21.97
CA PHE A 128 -7.03 4.75 22.60
C PHE A 128 -6.32 6.09 22.86
N GLY A 129 -7.03 7.20 22.74
CA GLY A 129 -6.48 8.56 22.91
C GLY A 129 -6.56 9.38 21.63
N GLU A 130 -6.01 10.58 21.68
CA GLU A 130 -5.95 11.48 20.53
C GLU A 130 -4.99 10.98 19.46
N VAL A 131 -5.36 11.18 18.20
CA VAL A 131 -4.60 10.73 17.03
C VAL A 131 -4.33 11.91 16.10
N LEU A 132 -3.10 12.02 15.60
CA LEU A 132 -2.77 12.77 14.40
C LEU A 132 -2.95 11.84 13.19
N ALA A 133 -3.91 12.16 12.33
CA ALA A 133 -4.06 11.54 11.02
C ALA A 133 -3.64 12.52 9.93
N ALA A 134 -2.92 12.04 8.90
CA ALA A 134 -2.65 12.83 7.71
C ALA A 134 -2.92 12.01 6.45
N TRP A 135 -3.38 12.69 5.40
CA TRP A 135 -3.85 12.06 4.17
C TRP A 135 -3.50 12.88 2.93
N THR A 136 -3.48 12.19 1.83
CA THR A 136 -3.42 12.74 0.46
C THR A 136 -4.72 12.39 -0.28
N SER A 137 -4.88 12.84 -1.52
CA SER A 137 -5.98 12.38 -2.40
C SER A 137 -5.98 10.86 -2.64
N ARG A 138 -4.87 10.16 -2.34
CA ARG A 138 -4.72 8.70 -2.52
C ARG A 138 -5.01 7.89 -1.25
N GLY A 139 -5.02 8.53 -0.08
CA GLY A 139 -5.28 7.87 1.20
C GLY A 139 -4.41 8.36 2.35
N ILE A 140 -4.48 7.66 3.48
CA ILE A 140 -3.78 7.98 4.71
C ILE A 140 -2.28 7.73 4.53
N CYS A 141 -1.46 8.77 4.81
CA CYS A 141 0.00 8.71 4.72
C CYS A 141 0.70 8.82 6.08
N HIS A 142 -0.03 9.18 7.14
CA HIS A 142 0.46 9.22 8.52
C HIS A 142 -0.67 8.92 9.51
N PHE A 143 -0.38 8.16 10.55
CA PHE A 143 -1.32 7.85 11.63
C PHE A 143 -0.56 7.54 12.91
N ALA A 144 -0.66 8.42 13.90
CA ALA A 144 0.09 8.26 15.15
C ALA A 144 -0.74 8.78 16.35
N PHE A 145 -0.62 8.09 17.50
CA PHE A 145 -1.23 8.55 18.75
C PHE A 145 -0.46 9.77 19.28
N CYS A 146 -1.21 10.79 19.71
CA CYS A 146 -0.65 12.05 20.17
C CYS A 146 -0.17 11.93 21.63
N VAL A 147 1.06 11.45 21.82
CA VAL A 147 1.65 11.28 23.15
C VAL A 147 2.52 12.45 23.59
N ALA A 148 3.03 13.24 22.64
CA ALA A 148 3.94 14.37 22.89
C ALA A 148 3.31 15.75 22.70
N GLY A 149 1.99 15.81 22.53
CA GLY A 149 1.22 17.02 22.22
C GLY A 149 1.21 17.40 20.74
N GLU A 150 0.15 18.12 20.32
CA GLU A 150 -0.10 18.45 18.90
C GLU A 150 1.09 19.12 18.20
N ALA A 151 1.75 20.07 18.86
CA ALA A 151 2.86 20.83 18.27
C ALA A 151 4.05 19.93 17.92
N ALA A 152 4.41 18.98 18.79
CA ALA A 152 5.50 18.05 18.55
C ALA A 152 5.14 17.07 17.41
N MET A 153 3.93 16.54 17.42
CA MET A 153 3.45 15.62 16.38
C MET A 153 3.38 16.30 15.01
N LEU A 154 2.95 17.57 14.96
CA LEU A 154 2.96 18.35 13.71
C LEU A 154 4.37 18.62 13.20
N ALA A 155 5.31 18.90 14.10
CA ALA A 155 6.72 19.07 13.73
C ALA A 155 7.31 17.77 13.13
N GLU A 156 6.98 16.61 13.68
CA GLU A 156 7.38 15.31 13.12
C GLU A 156 6.76 15.08 11.73
N LEU A 157 5.47 15.36 11.55
CA LEU A 157 4.82 15.27 10.25
C LEU A 157 5.48 16.21 9.22
N ALA A 158 5.76 17.46 9.60
CA ALA A 158 6.42 18.43 8.73
C ALA A 158 7.85 17.99 8.38
N ALA A 159 8.59 17.37 9.30
CA ALA A 159 9.91 16.81 9.04
C ALA A 159 9.88 15.62 8.07
N LEU A 160 8.82 14.82 8.09
CA LEU A 160 8.60 13.76 7.10
C LEU A 160 8.32 14.31 5.70
N TRP A 161 7.66 15.48 5.60
CA TRP A 161 7.19 16.06 4.35
C TRP A 161 7.58 17.53 4.20
N PRO A 162 8.90 17.85 4.18
CA PRO A 162 9.38 19.23 4.30
C PRO A 162 8.99 20.15 3.13
N HIS A 163 8.55 19.60 2.01
CA HIS A 163 8.15 20.35 0.81
C HIS A 163 6.68 20.20 0.44
N ALA A 164 5.89 19.53 1.26
CA ALA A 164 4.44 19.42 1.06
C ALA A 164 3.70 20.63 1.62
N ALA A 165 2.58 20.98 1.01
CA ALA A 165 1.63 21.93 1.58
C ALA A 165 0.76 21.21 2.61
N LEU A 166 0.91 21.55 3.90
CA LEU A 166 0.13 20.98 4.99
C LEU A 166 -1.10 21.84 5.25
N ALA A 167 -2.29 21.23 5.31
CA ALA A 167 -3.56 21.90 5.61
C ALA A 167 -4.27 21.19 6.75
N ARG A 168 -4.60 21.90 7.84
CA ARG A 168 -5.33 21.34 9.00
C ARG A 168 -6.81 21.19 8.69
N ASP A 169 -7.36 20.03 8.96
CA ASP A 169 -8.79 19.71 8.89
C ASP A 169 -9.15 18.63 9.91
N ASP A 170 -9.48 19.07 11.14
CA ASP A 170 -9.86 18.15 12.22
C ASP A 170 -11.23 17.51 11.98
N GLY A 171 -12.08 18.11 11.14
CA GLY A 171 -13.37 17.56 10.73
C GLY A 171 -13.19 16.28 9.93
N HIS A 172 -12.39 16.35 8.88
CA HIS A 172 -12.08 15.18 8.05
C HIS A 172 -11.27 14.12 8.81
N ALA A 173 -10.36 14.52 9.71
CA ALA A 173 -9.67 13.57 10.60
C ALA A 173 -10.68 12.77 11.44
N ARG A 174 -11.70 13.42 11.98
CA ARG A 174 -12.75 12.76 12.75
C ARG A 174 -13.57 11.78 11.91
N GLU A 175 -13.90 12.14 10.68
CA GLU A 175 -14.58 11.23 9.73
C GLU A 175 -13.73 9.99 9.43
N LEU A 176 -12.42 10.16 9.19
CA LEU A 176 -11.49 9.05 8.98
C LEU A 176 -11.42 8.12 10.20
N LEU A 177 -11.38 8.69 11.42
CA LEU A 177 -11.34 7.88 12.63
C LEU A 177 -12.63 7.09 12.85
N LEU A 178 -13.79 7.62 12.49
CA LEU A 178 -15.06 6.88 12.52
C LEU A 178 -15.05 5.68 11.54
N GLN A 179 -14.35 5.78 10.41
CA GLN A 179 -14.17 4.66 9.50
C GLN A 179 -13.18 3.61 10.03
N ILE A 180 -12.11 4.06 10.71
CA ILE A 180 -11.07 3.17 11.28
C ILE A 180 -11.58 2.48 12.54
N PHE A 181 -12.35 3.17 13.38
CA PHE A 181 -12.90 2.69 14.65
C PHE A 181 -14.45 2.76 14.63
N PRO A 182 -15.13 2.00 13.79
CA PRO A 182 -16.57 2.06 13.70
C PRO A 182 -17.21 1.48 14.98
N GLN A 183 -18.25 2.14 15.49
CA GLN A 183 -19.04 1.64 16.64
C GLN A 183 -19.84 0.38 16.29
N THR A 184 -20.21 0.24 15.02
CA THR A 184 -20.80 -0.98 14.45
C THR A 184 -19.92 -1.44 13.31
N PRO A 185 -19.79 -2.77 13.06
CA PRO A 185 -18.97 -3.26 11.97
C PRO A 185 -19.45 -2.65 10.63
N VAL A 186 -18.74 -1.65 10.14
CA VAL A 186 -19.00 -1.03 8.84
C VAL A 186 -17.99 -1.60 7.86
N ARG A 187 -18.46 -2.09 6.73
CA ARG A 187 -17.61 -2.50 5.63
C ARG A 187 -17.12 -1.25 4.91
N GLY A 188 -15.87 -0.89 5.12
CA GLY A 188 -15.22 0.24 4.46
C GLY A 188 -13.78 -0.08 4.13
N ALA A 189 -13.27 0.49 3.04
CA ALA A 189 -11.87 0.40 2.69
C ALA A 189 -11.13 1.64 3.17
N VAL A 190 -10.05 1.46 3.90
CA VAL A 190 -9.10 2.51 4.24
C VAL A 190 -7.92 2.41 3.27
N HIS A 191 -7.63 3.51 2.57
CA HIS A 191 -6.51 3.57 1.64
C HIS A 191 -5.28 4.09 2.35
N LEU A 192 -4.15 3.39 2.20
CA LEU A 192 -2.86 3.78 2.80
C LEU A 192 -1.86 4.18 1.71
N VAL A 193 -1.16 5.28 1.94
CA VAL A 193 -0.07 5.74 1.07
C VAL A 193 1.26 5.51 1.81
N LEU A 194 2.02 4.50 1.37
CA LEU A 194 3.24 4.09 2.03
C LEU A 194 4.46 4.83 1.49
N ARG A 195 5.20 5.46 2.40
CA ARG A 195 6.50 6.06 2.12
C ARG A 195 7.61 5.23 2.73
N GLY A 196 8.38 4.55 1.89
CA GLY A 196 9.49 3.71 2.35
C GLY A 196 10.25 3.07 1.20
N THR A 197 11.35 2.41 1.54
CA THR A 197 12.09 1.57 0.60
C THR A 197 11.27 0.35 0.19
N ASN A 198 11.59 -0.27 -0.94
CA ASN A 198 10.91 -1.50 -1.38
C ASN A 198 10.93 -2.60 -0.30
N PHE A 199 12.00 -2.67 0.49
CA PHE A 199 12.10 -3.62 1.59
C PHE A 199 11.14 -3.28 2.74
N GLN A 200 11.08 -2.01 3.17
CA GLN A 200 10.15 -1.55 4.20
C GLN A 200 8.70 -1.81 3.78
N ILE A 201 8.35 -1.49 2.54
CA ILE A 201 7.01 -1.73 2.01
C ILE A 201 6.66 -3.21 2.06
N LYS A 202 7.57 -4.13 1.65
CA LYS A 202 7.36 -5.57 1.77
C LYS A 202 7.09 -6.01 3.22
N VAL A 203 7.84 -5.46 4.18
CA VAL A 203 7.66 -5.75 5.60
C VAL A 203 6.30 -5.25 6.08
N TRP A 204 5.90 -4.05 5.70
CA TRP A 204 4.61 -3.47 6.09
C TRP A 204 3.42 -4.19 5.44
N GLU A 205 3.54 -4.58 4.18
CA GLU A 205 2.54 -5.45 3.52
C GLU A 205 2.39 -6.79 4.26
N ALA A 206 3.48 -7.42 4.68
CA ALA A 206 3.44 -8.65 5.46
C ALA A 206 2.80 -8.44 6.85
N LEU A 207 3.00 -7.27 7.47
CA LEU A 207 2.35 -6.91 8.74
C LEU A 207 0.83 -6.76 8.59
N ILE A 208 0.37 -6.10 7.54
CA ILE A 208 -1.07 -5.92 7.26
C ILE A 208 -1.77 -7.28 7.12
N HIS A 209 -1.08 -8.27 6.56
CA HIS A 209 -1.60 -9.63 6.41
C HIS A 209 -1.56 -10.47 7.71
N THR A 210 -1.06 -9.90 8.82
CA THR A 210 -1.10 -10.59 10.11
C THR A 210 -2.53 -10.62 10.63
N GLU A 211 -3.07 -11.82 10.83
CA GLU A 211 -4.44 -12.05 11.29
C GLU A 211 -4.75 -11.27 12.58
N PHE A 212 -5.97 -10.75 12.68
CA PHE A 212 -6.42 -10.04 13.88
C PHE A 212 -6.34 -10.98 15.11
N GLY A 213 -5.83 -10.44 16.24
CA GLY A 213 -5.63 -11.22 17.47
C GLY A 213 -4.39 -12.10 17.49
N ARG A 214 -3.60 -12.15 16.41
CA ARG A 214 -2.33 -12.86 16.35
C ARG A 214 -1.13 -11.94 16.45
N VAL A 215 -0.04 -12.48 16.98
CA VAL A 215 1.29 -11.85 16.98
C VAL A 215 2.22 -12.64 16.05
N VAL A 216 3.24 -11.97 15.54
CA VAL A 216 4.26 -12.54 14.66
C VAL A 216 5.64 -12.19 15.21
N SER A 217 6.58 -13.15 15.19
CA SER A 217 7.96 -12.83 15.59
C SER A 217 8.74 -12.16 14.47
N TYR A 218 9.79 -11.39 14.82
CA TYR A 218 10.70 -10.83 13.82
C TYR A 218 11.30 -11.88 12.89
N SER A 219 11.51 -13.09 13.38
CA SER A 219 12.03 -14.21 12.60
C SER A 219 10.99 -14.77 11.63
N GLN A 220 9.73 -14.87 12.06
CA GLN A 220 8.64 -15.30 11.19
C GLN A 220 8.41 -14.27 10.09
N LEU A 221 8.39 -12.97 10.44
CA LEU A 221 8.24 -11.89 9.49
C LEU A 221 9.40 -11.85 8.48
N ALA A 222 10.65 -12.08 8.93
CA ALA A 222 11.80 -12.18 8.05
C ALA A 222 11.68 -13.36 7.05
N ARG A 223 11.14 -14.50 7.48
CA ARG A 223 10.83 -15.63 6.58
C ARG A 223 9.74 -15.28 5.57
N GLN A 224 8.66 -14.62 6.01
CA GLN A 224 7.54 -14.22 5.15
C GLN A 224 7.97 -13.27 4.02
N VAL A 225 8.91 -12.35 4.30
CA VAL A 225 9.45 -11.43 3.29
C VAL A 225 10.58 -12.04 2.44
N GLY A 226 10.88 -13.35 2.62
CA GLY A 226 11.90 -14.07 1.87
C GLY A 226 13.34 -13.79 2.30
N MET A 227 13.55 -13.22 3.49
CA MET A 227 14.88 -12.84 3.99
C MET A 227 15.13 -13.36 5.43
N PRO A 228 15.19 -14.69 5.66
CA PRO A 228 15.19 -15.29 7.00
C PRO A 228 16.37 -14.86 7.90
N LYS A 229 17.47 -14.39 7.31
CA LYS A 229 18.65 -13.90 8.04
C LYS A 229 18.58 -12.40 8.39
N ALA A 230 17.56 -11.67 7.89
CA ALA A 230 17.48 -10.21 7.99
C ALA A 230 16.65 -9.70 9.19
N LYS A 231 16.62 -10.41 10.33
CA LYS A 231 15.82 -10.05 11.52
C LYS A 231 16.02 -8.60 11.98
N ARG A 232 17.28 -8.10 12.03
CA ARG A 232 17.57 -6.72 12.45
C ARG A 232 17.03 -5.71 11.45
N THR A 233 17.21 -5.97 10.16
CA THR A 233 16.72 -5.11 9.07
C THR A 233 15.18 -5.06 9.06
N VAL A 234 14.52 -6.21 9.32
CA VAL A 234 13.07 -6.28 9.54
C VAL A 234 12.66 -5.42 10.74
N GLY A 235 13.39 -5.52 11.86
CA GLY A 235 13.13 -4.70 13.04
C GLY A 235 13.22 -3.20 12.74
N SER A 236 14.23 -2.77 11.99
CA SER A 236 14.37 -1.37 11.55
C SER A 236 13.22 -0.96 10.62
N ALA A 237 12.77 -1.83 9.72
CA ALA A 237 11.63 -1.56 8.86
C ALA A 237 10.31 -1.45 9.63
N VAL A 238 10.10 -2.31 10.64
CA VAL A 238 8.95 -2.24 11.55
C VAL A 238 8.94 -0.93 12.34
N ALA A 239 10.10 -0.50 12.86
CA ALA A 239 10.24 0.74 13.61
C ALA A 239 10.05 2.01 12.75
N ALA A 240 10.32 1.93 11.45
CA ALA A 240 10.14 3.03 10.50
C ALA A 240 8.68 3.23 10.05
N ASN A 241 7.72 2.48 10.60
CA ASN A 241 6.31 2.61 10.29
C ASN A 241 5.73 3.93 10.80
N THR A 242 5.22 4.75 9.88
CA THR A 242 4.57 6.06 10.18
C THR A 242 3.04 5.97 10.19
N ILE A 243 2.46 4.79 9.95
CA ILE A 243 1.02 4.55 9.93
C ILE A 243 0.70 3.52 11.01
N GLY A 244 0.86 3.94 12.27
CA GLY A 244 0.64 3.08 13.43
C GLY A 244 -0.80 2.54 13.48
N PHE A 245 -1.05 1.47 14.22
CA PHE A 245 -2.32 0.77 14.32
C PHE A 245 -2.79 0.12 13.01
N LEU A 246 -2.93 0.88 11.92
CA LEU A 246 -3.37 0.38 10.60
C LEU A 246 -2.34 -0.57 9.98
N ILE A 247 -1.05 -0.29 10.17
CA ILE A 247 0.03 -1.26 9.96
C ILE A 247 0.44 -1.78 11.34
N PRO A 248 0.11 -3.02 11.71
CA PRO A 248 0.14 -3.47 13.09
C PRO A 248 1.55 -3.83 13.58
N CYS A 249 2.47 -2.87 13.63
CA CYS A 249 3.82 -3.05 14.16
C CYS A 249 3.84 -3.50 15.62
N HIS A 250 2.82 -3.13 16.40
CA HIS A 250 2.61 -3.58 17.78
C HIS A 250 2.35 -5.08 17.95
N ARG A 251 2.10 -5.82 16.86
CA ARG A 251 1.93 -7.28 16.86
C ARG A 251 3.23 -8.04 16.61
N VAL A 252 4.35 -7.33 16.47
CA VAL A 252 5.65 -7.96 16.26
C VAL A 252 6.35 -8.11 17.60
N ILE A 253 6.71 -9.36 17.95
CA ILE A 253 7.34 -9.71 19.21
C ILE A 253 8.73 -10.32 19.00
N ARG A 254 9.54 -10.32 20.05
CA ARG A 254 10.79 -11.09 20.08
C ARG A 254 10.47 -12.55 20.38
N GLU A 255 11.19 -13.46 19.73
CA GLU A 255 11.23 -14.84 20.18
C GLU A 255 11.99 -14.88 21.51
N SER A 256 11.43 -15.58 22.50
CA SER A 256 12.10 -15.90 23.75
C SER A 256 13.24 -16.90 23.51
#